data_8f06c67550e746a30294a3f0c674114a
#
_entry.id   8f06c67550e746a30294a3f0c674114a
#
_cell.length_a   1.000
_cell.length_b   1.000
_cell.length_c   1.000
_cell.angle_alpha   90.00
_cell.angle_beta   90.00
_cell.angle_gamma   90.00
#
_symmetry.space_group_name_H-M   'P 1'
#
loop_
_entity.id
_entity.type
_entity.pdbx_description
1 polymer ?
#
loop_
_entity_poly.entity_id
_entity_poly.type
_entity_poly.pdbx_seq_one_letter_code
_entity_poly.pdbx_strand_id
1 'polypeptide(L)'
;MSFKRLFGTAVLLALASAPLAARPAQAAGEATTPSGLRIIDVKPGIGPVPQAGQTVTVNYTGWLFVDGKKGKKFDSSLDNGEPFSFTLGQGQVIKGWDEGLATMHIGGKRTLIIPPDLGYGARGAGSDIPPGATLIFDVDLLGAK
;
A
#
# COMPACT_ATOMS: atom_id res chain seq x y z
N MET A 1 51.89 -7.87 16.80
CA MET A 1 51.39 -7.88 16.53
C MET A 1 50.51 -7.91 16.30
N SER A 2 50.52 -7.97 16.46
CA SER A 2 49.62 -7.93 16.22
C SER A 2 48.61 -8.03 15.96
N PHE A 3 48.49 -8.08 15.96
CA PHE A 3 47.54 -8.02 15.60
C PHE A 3 46.63 -8.00 15.50
N LYS A 4 46.74 -7.77 15.71
CA LYS A 4 45.91 -7.57 15.49
C LYS A 4 45.03 -7.54 15.27
N ARG A 5 45.24 -7.47 15.52
CA ARG A 5 44.46 -7.19 15.15
C ARG A 5 43.52 -7.31 14.83
N LEU A 6 43.53 -7.34 14.93
CA LEU A 6 42.69 -7.26 14.46
C LEU A 6 41.78 -7.33 14.24
N PHE A 7 41.84 -7.30 14.50
CA PHE A 7 40.99 -7.18 14.18
C PHE A 7 40.18 -7.11 13.97
N GLY A 8 40.34 -7.12 14.31
CA GLY A 8 39.73 -6.84 14.00
C GLY A 8 38.79 -6.82 13.73
N THR A 9 38.90 -6.86 13.88
CA THR A 9 38.06 -6.77 13.52
C THR A 9 37.08 -6.69 13.30
N ALA A 10 37.26 -6.77 13.65
CA ALA A 10 36.41 -6.59 13.37
C ALA A 10 35.51 -6.38 13.12
N VAL A 11 35.61 -6.38 13.24
CA VAL A 11 34.86 -6.07 12.86
C VAL A 11 34.01 -6.00 12.57
N LEU A 12 33.89 -6.04 12.73
CA LEU A 12 33.11 -5.83 12.34
C LEU A 12 32.22 -5.85 12.14
N LEU A 13 32.18 -5.92 12.37
CA LEU A 13 31.34 -5.81 12.09
C LEU A 13 30.52 -5.62 11.89
N ALA A 14 30.67 -5.67 12.11
CA ALA A 14 29.93 -5.35 11.85
C ALA A 14 29.13 -5.15 11.56
N LEU A 15 28.95 -5.02 11.59
CA LEU A 15 28.21 -4.70 11.18
C LEU A 15 27.39 -4.79 10.85
N ALA A 16 27.43 -5.00 10.91
CA ALA A 16 26.74 -5.00 10.53
C ALA A 16 25.87 -4.87 10.49
N SER A 17 25.75 -4.82 10.72
CA SER A 17 25.01 -4.61 10.65
C SER A 17 24.30 -4.09 10.48
N ALA A 18 24.08 -3.79 10.65
CA ALA A 18 23.47 -3.24 10.46
C ALA A 18 22.81 -3.04 9.90
N PRO A 19 22.83 -3.04 9.56
CA PRO A 19 22.09 -2.75 8.96
C PRO A 19 21.12 -3.09 8.81
N LEU A 20 20.74 -3.28 8.79
CA LEU A 20 19.73 -3.58 8.74
C LEU A 20 18.91 -2.98 9.26
N ALA A 21 19.09 -2.77 9.72
CA ALA A 21 18.40 -2.20 10.66
C ALA A 21 17.61 -1.23 10.11
N ALA A 22 18.13 -0.63 9.74
CA ALA A 22 17.47 0.37 9.29
C ALA A 22 16.31 -0.04 8.57
N ARG A 23 16.41 -0.98 8.00
CA ARG A 23 15.46 -1.36 7.34
C ARG A 23 14.26 -1.45 7.93
N PRO A 24 14.19 -1.88 8.92
CA PRO A 24 12.97 -2.14 9.50
C PRO A 24 12.19 -0.88 9.48
N ALA A 25 12.79 0.00 9.94
CA ALA A 25 12.09 1.18 10.05
C ALA A 25 11.58 1.58 8.77
N GLN A 26 12.42 1.59 7.91
CA GLN A 26 12.03 2.11 6.75
C GLN A 26 10.99 1.41 6.24
N ALA A 27 11.20 0.42 6.46
CA ALA A 27 10.25 -0.38 5.95
C ALA A 27 9.07 0.14 6.63
N ALA A 28 9.26 0.67 7.70
CA ALA A 28 8.20 1.06 8.45
C ALA A 28 7.11 1.42 7.63
N GLY A 29 6.54 0.55 7.14
CA GLY A 29 5.31 0.82 6.57
C GLY A 29 5.26 1.27 5.14
N GLU A 30 6.32 1.63 4.52
CA GLU A 30 6.22 2.09 3.13
C GLU A 30 7.04 1.23 2.18
N ALA A 31 6.45 0.89 1.04
CA ALA A 31 7.12 0.15 -0.03
C ALA A 31 6.59 0.61 -1.38
N THR A 32 7.42 0.51 -2.40
CA THR A 32 6.99 0.79 -3.77
C THR A 32 7.18 -0.49 -4.57
N THR A 33 6.11 -0.93 -5.23
CA THR A 33 6.16 -2.17 -6.02
C THR A 33 6.78 -1.89 -7.39
N PRO A 34 7.18 -2.93 -8.12
CA PRO A 34 7.71 -2.74 -9.48
C PRO A 34 6.74 -2.06 -10.42
N SER A 35 5.45 -2.17 -10.19
CA SER A 35 4.45 -1.50 -11.04
C SER A 35 4.29 -0.02 -10.73
N GLY A 36 4.93 0.47 -9.66
CA GLY A 36 4.85 1.86 -9.28
C GLY A 36 3.84 2.16 -8.19
N LEU A 37 3.16 1.13 -7.68
CA LEU A 37 2.22 1.32 -6.59
C LEU A 37 2.98 1.58 -5.30
N ARG A 38 2.61 2.64 -4.58
CA ARG A 38 3.21 2.91 -3.27
C ARG A 38 2.24 2.45 -2.20
N ILE A 39 2.75 1.68 -1.27
CA ILE A 39 1.97 1.07 -0.19
C ILE A 39 2.51 1.54 1.14
N ILE A 40 1.63 2.08 1.97
CA ILE A 40 2.01 2.55 3.30
C ILE A 40 1.12 1.83 4.31
N ASP A 41 1.70 0.95 5.11
CA ASP A 41 0.94 0.25 6.14
C ASP A 41 0.79 1.15 7.36
N VAL A 42 -0.42 1.62 7.58
CA VAL A 42 -0.74 2.47 8.72
C VAL A 42 -0.96 1.60 9.96
N LYS A 43 -1.63 0.46 9.78
CA LYS A 43 -1.87 -0.48 10.85
C LYS A 43 -1.76 -1.87 10.24
N PRO A 44 -0.79 -2.69 10.65
CA PRO A 44 -0.70 -4.04 10.13
C PRO A 44 -1.84 -4.87 10.73
N GLY A 45 -2.54 -5.60 9.90
CA GLY A 45 -3.54 -6.51 10.39
C GLY A 45 -2.89 -7.78 10.89
N ILE A 46 -3.63 -8.56 11.65
CA ILE A 46 -3.13 -9.84 12.15
C ILE A 46 -3.89 -11.02 11.58
N GLY A 47 -4.90 -10.77 10.78
CA GLY A 47 -5.64 -11.85 10.14
C GLY A 47 -4.91 -12.37 8.91
N PRO A 48 -5.53 -13.34 8.22
CA PRO A 48 -4.91 -13.88 7.01
C PRO A 48 -4.90 -12.88 5.87
N VAL A 49 -4.06 -13.13 4.88
CA VAL A 49 -4.03 -12.35 3.64
C VAL A 49 -5.07 -12.94 2.71
N PRO A 50 -5.92 -12.14 2.07
CA PRO A 50 -6.92 -12.68 1.16
C PRO A 50 -6.29 -13.27 -0.09
N GLN A 51 -6.98 -14.20 -0.71
CA GLN A 51 -6.51 -14.83 -1.93
C GLN A 51 -7.33 -14.36 -3.11
N ALA A 52 -6.74 -14.41 -4.29
CA ALA A 52 -7.45 -14.07 -5.51
C ALA A 52 -8.70 -14.95 -5.62
N GLY A 53 -9.81 -14.35 -6.02
CA GLY A 53 -11.08 -15.04 -6.13
C GLY A 53 -11.96 -14.94 -4.89
N GLN A 54 -11.40 -14.46 -3.77
CA GLN A 54 -12.21 -14.26 -2.58
C GLN A 54 -12.95 -12.92 -2.66
N THR A 55 -14.09 -12.85 -2.01
CA THR A 55 -14.81 -11.59 -1.87
C THR A 55 -14.25 -10.88 -0.65
N VAL A 56 -13.70 -9.70 -0.87
CA VAL A 56 -13.14 -8.89 0.20
C VAL A 56 -14.10 -7.75 0.52
N THR A 57 -14.11 -7.34 1.78
CA THR A 57 -14.96 -6.25 2.26
C THR A 57 -14.07 -5.19 2.88
N VAL A 58 -14.23 -3.96 2.43
CA VAL A 58 -13.38 -2.84 2.84
C VAL A 58 -14.18 -1.60 3.16
N ASN A 59 -13.61 -0.75 4.01
CA ASN A 59 -14.00 0.65 4.05
C ASN A 59 -12.86 1.43 3.42
N TYR A 60 -13.18 2.48 2.71
CA TYR A 60 -12.17 3.27 2.04
C TYR A 60 -12.58 4.72 1.85
N THR A 61 -11.59 5.56 1.66
CA THR A 61 -11.77 6.93 1.21
C THR A 61 -10.67 7.22 0.19
N GLY A 62 -11.04 7.87 -0.90
CA GLY A 62 -10.11 8.20 -1.97
C GLY A 62 -10.05 9.69 -2.24
N TRP A 63 -8.84 10.17 -2.51
CA TRP A 63 -8.59 11.58 -2.85
C TRP A 63 -7.69 11.62 -4.08
N LEU A 64 -7.71 12.73 -4.78
CA LEU A 64 -6.68 13.01 -5.77
C LEU A 64 -5.38 13.29 -5.03
N PHE A 65 -4.27 12.76 -5.54
CA PHE A 65 -2.96 12.99 -4.92
C PHE A 65 -2.27 14.08 -5.73
N VAL A 66 -2.13 15.26 -5.12
CA VAL A 66 -1.63 16.44 -5.82
C VAL A 66 -0.51 17.06 -5.00
N ASP A 67 0.64 17.30 -5.63
CA ASP A 67 1.77 17.92 -4.97
C ASP A 67 2.17 17.23 -3.67
N GLY A 68 2.12 15.89 -3.69
CA GLY A 68 2.51 15.11 -2.53
C GLY A 68 1.51 15.07 -1.41
N LYS A 69 0.28 15.51 -1.65
CA LYS A 69 -0.74 15.60 -0.61
C LYS A 69 -2.10 15.10 -1.09
N LYS A 70 -2.96 14.79 -0.13
CA LYS A 70 -4.35 14.49 -0.42
C LYS A 70 -5.02 15.78 -0.90
N GLY A 71 -5.58 15.72 -2.08
CA GLY A 71 -6.33 16.83 -2.65
C GLY A 71 -7.82 16.63 -2.47
N LYS A 72 -8.58 16.76 -3.55
CA LYS A 72 -10.04 16.65 -3.48
C LYS A 72 -10.45 15.20 -3.23
N LYS A 73 -11.33 14.99 -2.25
CA LYS A 73 -11.94 13.70 -2.00
C LYS A 73 -12.93 13.41 -3.12
N PHE A 74 -12.90 12.22 -3.69
CA PHE A 74 -13.81 11.87 -4.77
C PHE A 74 -14.75 10.71 -4.43
N ASP A 75 -14.43 9.92 -3.41
CA ASP A 75 -15.28 8.78 -3.06
C ASP A 75 -14.95 8.29 -1.65
N SER A 76 -15.94 7.69 -0.98
CA SER A 76 -15.75 7.07 0.31
C SER A 76 -16.91 6.13 0.61
N SER A 77 -16.61 4.91 1.06
CA SER A 77 -17.65 4.00 1.51
C SER A 77 -18.33 4.54 2.77
N LEU A 78 -17.61 5.35 3.55
CA LEU A 78 -18.15 5.91 4.77
C LEU A 78 -19.29 6.91 4.49
N ASP A 79 -19.27 7.55 3.33
CA ASP A 79 -20.32 8.46 2.95
C ASP A 79 -21.62 7.72 2.62
N ASN A 80 -21.51 6.44 2.27
CA ASN A 80 -22.68 5.61 1.95
C ASN A 80 -23.19 4.85 3.15
N GLY A 81 -22.44 4.87 4.25
CA GLY A 81 -22.86 4.20 5.47
C GLY A 81 -22.68 2.68 5.47
N GLU A 82 -22.01 2.13 4.46
CA GLU A 82 -21.77 0.70 4.42
C GLU A 82 -20.48 0.36 3.68
N PRO A 83 -19.84 -0.75 4.08
CA PRO A 83 -18.60 -1.16 3.42
C PRO A 83 -18.83 -1.59 1.98
N PHE A 84 -17.75 -1.63 1.24
CA PHE A 84 -17.76 -2.04 -0.16
C PHE A 84 -17.14 -3.42 -0.28
N SER A 85 -17.77 -4.29 -1.08
CA SER A 85 -17.27 -5.65 -1.32
C SER A 85 -17.01 -5.86 -2.80
N PHE A 86 -15.94 -6.61 -3.09
CA PHE A 86 -15.63 -6.98 -4.48
C PHE A 86 -14.82 -8.26 -4.50
N THR A 87 -14.74 -8.91 -5.66
CA THR A 87 -13.93 -10.11 -5.81
C THR A 87 -12.50 -9.72 -6.17
N LEU A 88 -11.56 -10.14 -5.34
CA LEU A 88 -10.15 -9.76 -5.48
C LEU A 88 -9.51 -10.43 -6.69
N GLY A 89 -8.73 -9.68 -7.46
CA GLY A 89 -7.95 -10.21 -8.56
C GLY A 89 -8.71 -10.46 -9.84
N GLN A 90 -9.95 -9.98 -9.94
CA GLN A 90 -10.79 -10.22 -11.12
C GLN A 90 -11.00 -8.98 -11.98
N GLY A 91 -10.27 -7.91 -11.72
CA GLY A 91 -10.44 -6.69 -12.49
C GLY A 91 -11.74 -5.94 -12.23
N GLN A 92 -12.39 -6.24 -11.12
CA GLN A 92 -13.63 -5.53 -10.76
C GLN A 92 -13.35 -4.14 -10.24
N VAL A 93 -12.12 -3.88 -9.85
CA VAL A 93 -11.67 -2.59 -9.31
C VAL A 93 -10.39 -2.19 -10.04
N ILE A 94 -9.91 -0.99 -9.81
CA ILE A 94 -8.68 -0.54 -10.46
C ILE A 94 -7.50 -1.42 -10.05
N LYS A 95 -6.51 -1.51 -10.92
CA LYS A 95 -5.39 -2.43 -10.72
C LYS A 95 -4.65 -2.17 -9.41
N GLY A 96 -4.53 -0.92 -9.02
CA GLY A 96 -3.86 -0.58 -7.76
C GLY A 96 -4.52 -1.21 -6.55
N TRP A 97 -5.83 -1.40 -6.59
CA TRP A 97 -6.54 -2.08 -5.51
C TRP A 97 -6.33 -3.59 -5.56
N ASP A 98 -6.46 -4.19 -6.74
CA ASP A 98 -6.22 -5.63 -6.86
C ASP A 98 -4.81 -6.00 -6.41
N GLU A 99 -3.84 -5.17 -6.73
CA GLU A 99 -2.47 -5.39 -6.30
C GLU A 99 -2.26 -5.04 -4.83
N GLY A 100 -2.77 -3.90 -4.41
CA GLY A 100 -2.52 -3.39 -3.05
C GLY A 100 -3.20 -4.18 -1.95
N LEU A 101 -4.35 -4.78 -2.25
CA LEU A 101 -5.07 -5.55 -1.26
C LEU A 101 -4.62 -7.02 -1.22
N ALA A 102 -3.93 -7.47 -2.25
CA ALA A 102 -3.47 -8.86 -2.33
C ALA A 102 -2.42 -9.23 -1.28
N THR A 103 -1.76 -8.25 -0.70
CA THR A 103 -0.74 -8.48 0.34
C THR A 103 -1.15 -7.92 1.69
N MET A 104 -2.39 -7.46 1.82
CA MET A 104 -2.87 -6.81 3.03
C MET A 104 -3.49 -7.84 3.95
N HIS A 105 -3.19 -7.77 5.24
CA HIS A 105 -3.80 -8.66 6.22
C HIS A 105 -5.15 -8.13 6.68
N ILE A 106 -6.10 -9.04 6.91
CA ILE A 106 -7.41 -8.65 7.44
C ILE A 106 -7.22 -7.98 8.80
N GLY A 107 -7.93 -6.90 8.99
CA GLY A 107 -7.82 -6.08 10.19
C GLY A 107 -6.83 -4.94 10.05
N GLY A 108 -6.12 -4.88 8.92
CA GLY A 108 -5.14 -3.83 8.68
C GLY A 108 -5.73 -2.59 8.05
N LYS A 109 -4.94 -1.53 8.08
CA LYS A 109 -5.26 -0.29 7.40
C LYS A 109 -4.06 0.10 6.55
N ARG A 110 -4.29 0.40 5.32
CA ARG A 110 -3.22 0.65 4.34
C ARG A 110 -3.55 1.87 3.50
N THR A 111 -2.55 2.70 3.25
CA THR A 111 -2.68 3.80 2.30
C THR A 111 -2.05 3.36 0.98
N LEU A 112 -2.77 3.56 -0.11
CA LEU A 112 -2.30 3.22 -1.45
C LEU A 112 -2.17 4.50 -2.25
N ILE A 113 -0.99 4.74 -2.82
CA ILE A 113 -0.79 5.84 -3.76
C ILE A 113 -0.66 5.21 -5.12
N ILE A 114 -1.63 5.46 -5.97
CA ILE A 114 -1.86 4.73 -7.20
C ILE A 114 -1.56 5.60 -8.41
N PRO A 115 -0.52 5.27 -9.20
CA PRO A 115 -0.24 6.04 -10.40
C PRO A 115 -1.33 5.82 -11.44
N PRO A 116 -1.43 6.70 -12.44
CA PRO A 116 -2.49 6.59 -13.44
C PRO A 116 -2.61 5.23 -14.11
N ASP A 117 -1.49 4.56 -14.37
CA ASP A 117 -1.52 3.25 -15.02
C ASP A 117 -2.25 2.19 -14.22
N LEU A 118 -2.30 2.35 -12.92
CA LEU A 118 -2.97 1.41 -12.02
C LEU A 118 -4.31 1.95 -11.53
N GLY A 119 -4.71 3.12 -12.01
CA GLY A 119 -5.95 3.76 -11.68
C GLY A 119 -6.82 3.93 -12.92
N TYR A 120 -7.19 5.16 -13.21
CA TYR A 120 -8.10 5.44 -14.32
C TYR A 120 -7.40 5.92 -15.59
N GLY A 121 -6.06 5.97 -15.57
CA GLY A 121 -5.24 6.21 -16.75
C GLY A 121 -5.46 7.55 -17.42
N ALA A 122 -5.20 7.56 -18.71
CA ALA A 122 -5.34 8.78 -19.52
C ALA A 122 -6.79 9.20 -19.73
N ARG A 123 -7.73 8.30 -19.40
CA ARG A 123 -9.15 8.62 -19.59
C ARG A 123 -9.74 9.35 -18.40
N GLY A 124 -9.25 9.07 -17.19
CA GLY A 124 -9.88 9.57 -15.97
C GLY A 124 -11.21 8.89 -15.72
N ALA A 125 -12.01 9.43 -14.84
CA ALA A 125 -13.32 8.88 -14.49
C ALA A 125 -14.27 10.02 -14.11
N GLY A 126 -15.26 10.23 -14.94
CA GLY A 126 -16.27 11.26 -14.69
C GLY A 126 -15.65 12.64 -14.53
N SER A 127 -16.33 13.49 -13.80
CA SER A 127 -15.84 14.85 -13.56
C SER A 127 -14.91 14.95 -12.36
N ASP A 128 -14.83 13.88 -11.56
CA ASP A 128 -14.07 13.92 -10.31
C ASP A 128 -12.63 13.49 -10.46
N ILE A 129 -12.33 12.66 -11.44
CA ILE A 129 -10.98 12.13 -11.64
C ILE A 129 -10.50 12.53 -13.03
N PRO A 130 -9.61 13.52 -13.11
CA PRO A 130 -9.13 13.99 -14.42
C PRO A 130 -8.20 12.97 -15.08
N PRO A 131 -7.96 13.11 -16.38
CA PRO A 131 -7.00 12.26 -17.07
C PRO A 131 -5.61 12.35 -16.42
N GLY A 132 -4.94 11.23 -16.31
CA GLY A 132 -3.58 11.20 -15.79
C GLY A 132 -3.46 11.43 -14.29
N ALA A 133 -4.55 11.29 -13.54
CA ALA A 133 -4.53 11.56 -12.11
C ALA A 133 -3.85 10.45 -11.32
N THR A 134 -3.05 10.84 -10.34
CA THR A 134 -2.54 9.93 -9.31
C THR A 134 -3.53 9.98 -8.16
N LEU A 135 -3.84 8.84 -7.60
CA LEU A 135 -4.85 8.72 -6.55
C LEU A 135 -4.23 8.26 -5.24
N ILE A 136 -4.86 8.64 -4.13
CA ILE A 136 -4.46 8.13 -2.83
C ILE A 136 -5.71 7.63 -2.10
N PHE A 137 -5.63 6.41 -1.58
CA PHE A 137 -6.74 5.82 -0.84
C PHE A 137 -6.28 5.37 0.53
N ASP A 138 -7.12 5.58 1.53
CA ASP A 138 -6.97 4.91 2.82
C ASP A 138 -7.97 3.77 2.82
N VAL A 139 -7.49 2.56 3.06
CA VAL A 139 -8.31 1.34 2.98
C VAL A 139 -8.20 0.54 4.26
N ASP A 140 -9.36 0.15 4.81
CA ASP A 140 -9.42 -0.78 5.93
C ASP A 140 -9.95 -2.10 5.39
N LEU A 141 -9.20 -3.18 5.55
CA LEU A 141 -9.65 -4.51 5.12
C LEU A 141 -10.39 -5.17 6.27
N LEU A 142 -11.69 -5.33 6.10
CA LEU A 142 -12.56 -5.82 7.16
C LEU A 142 -12.71 -7.32 7.15
N GLY A 143 -12.69 -7.94 5.99
CA GLY A 143 -12.87 -9.39 5.88
C GLY A 143 -12.69 -9.90 4.48
N ALA A 144 -12.65 -11.23 4.35
CA ALA A 144 -12.58 -11.91 3.06
C ALA A 144 -13.23 -13.29 3.21
N LYS A 145 -13.90 -13.75 2.15
CA LYS A 145 -14.53 -15.08 2.17
C LYS A 145 -14.71 -15.66 0.78
#